data_f4cafe5f3b334895cf3b2f7b7b33537c
#
_entry.id   f4cafe5f3b334895cf3b2f7b7b33537c
#
_cell.length_a   1.000
_cell.length_b   1.000
_cell.length_c   1.000
_cell.angle_alpha   90.00
_cell.angle_beta   90.00
_cell.angle_gamma   90.00
#
_symmetry.space_group_name_H-M   'P 1'
#
loop_
_entity.id
_entity.type
_entity.pdbx_description
1 polymer ?
#
loop_
_entity_poly.entity_id
_entity_poly.type
_entity_poly.pdbx_seq_one_letter_code
_entity_poly.pdbx_strand_id
1 'polypeptide(L)'
;MNEEENRRTREYFTPLYNFSRPMIIECCKEECSPFKTVEVARNERRYYISLHYIYSGKGKTYYRGGEIPVETGDLFIVPPVEEIRYEADKNNPFRYYWIVLAGQAAYDMMGELNLSADNVRVRFKGDRSAVTDLFGRINKSYLERPSADYERLGLFYLLFDKLKTGIFHEDDYNAGHYVNQIEILVGCSYMNSHFTVDDVCKNLNLSLSYINRIFKRDKKISPKKYITRVRVKSACDYLAQTDKPVSEVARLCGFADPKYFARVFRENAGCTASEYREKYSRVNPKEEFTAEKVKSEVDLGVKNDYESDENE
;
A
#
# COMPACT_ATOMS: atom_id res chain seq x y z
N MET A 1 -18.23 3.05 13.51
CA MET A 1 -17.88 4.09 12.51
C MET A 1 -18.67 3.77 11.26
N ASN A 2 -19.49 4.69 10.77
CA ASN A 2 -20.47 4.42 9.72
C ASN A 2 -19.78 4.43 8.35
N GLU A 3 -20.25 3.65 7.36
CA GLU A 3 -19.69 3.60 6.00
C GLU A 3 -19.63 4.98 5.32
N GLU A 4 -20.52 5.89 5.72
CA GLU A 4 -20.53 7.29 5.27
C GLU A 4 -19.36 8.12 5.82
N GLU A 5 -18.89 7.85 7.04
CA GLU A 5 -17.67 8.45 7.61
C GLU A 5 -16.42 7.93 6.92
N ASN A 6 -16.40 6.65 6.58
CA ASN A 6 -15.31 6.03 5.84
C ASN A 6 -15.24 6.50 4.38
N ARG A 7 -16.38 6.78 3.75
CA ARG A 7 -16.46 7.42 2.42
C ARG A 7 -16.00 8.87 2.46
N ARG A 8 -16.45 9.67 3.44
CA ARG A 8 -15.99 11.06 3.62
C ARG A 8 -14.49 11.12 3.86
N THR A 9 -13.93 10.23 4.66
CA THR A 9 -12.48 10.17 4.90
C THR A 9 -11.70 9.88 3.60
N ARG A 10 -12.20 9.03 2.70
CA ARG A 10 -11.59 8.77 1.39
C ARG A 10 -11.72 9.93 0.39
N GLU A 11 -12.84 10.65 0.37
CA GLU A 11 -13.05 11.78 -0.55
C GLU A 11 -12.20 13.01 -0.17
N TYR A 12 -11.91 13.22 1.12
CA TYR A 12 -11.01 14.29 1.58
C TYR A 12 -9.53 14.01 1.32
N PHE A 13 -9.17 12.77 0.96
CA PHE A 13 -7.80 12.32 0.73
C PHE A 13 -7.36 12.31 -0.75
N THR A 14 -8.09 12.95 -1.63
CA THR A 14 -7.54 13.20 -2.98
C THR A 14 -6.59 14.38 -2.87
N PRO A 15 -5.26 14.16 -2.85
CA PRO A 15 -4.32 15.27 -2.76
C PRO A 15 -4.53 16.17 -3.97
N LEU A 16 -4.64 17.48 -3.77
CA LEU A 16 -4.65 18.48 -4.84
C LEU A 16 -3.41 18.38 -5.74
N TYR A 17 -2.42 17.57 -5.34
CA TYR A 17 -1.15 17.36 -6.03
C TYR A 17 -0.89 15.86 -6.20
N ASN A 18 -1.19 15.35 -7.38
CA ASN A 18 -0.84 13.99 -7.79
C ASN A 18 0.64 13.91 -8.22
N PHE A 19 1.54 14.10 -7.25
CA PHE A 19 2.97 13.92 -7.50
C PHE A 19 3.32 12.44 -7.45
N SER A 20 3.99 11.98 -8.51
CA SER A 20 4.53 10.60 -8.61
C SER A 20 5.67 10.31 -7.62
N ARG A 21 6.13 11.31 -6.86
CA ARG A 21 7.17 11.21 -5.85
C ARG A 21 6.76 11.96 -4.57
N PRO A 22 7.26 11.58 -3.37
CA PRO A 22 7.02 12.33 -2.16
C PRO A 22 7.72 13.69 -2.23
N MET A 23 7.06 14.72 -1.70
CA MET A 23 7.65 16.04 -1.51
C MET A 23 8.03 16.24 -0.05
N ILE A 24 9.25 16.64 0.21
CA ILE A 24 9.71 17.05 1.55
C ILE A 24 9.46 18.55 1.68
N ILE A 25 8.48 18.92 2.52
CA ILE A 25 8.10 20.32 2.75
C ILE A 25 8.99 20.93 3.82
N GLU A 26 9.26 20.18 4.88
CA GLU A 26 9.99 20.65 6.05
C GLU A 26 10.72 19.50 6.72
N CYS A 27 11.85 19.79 7.36
CA CYS A 27 12.57 18.84 8.18
C CYS A 27 13.21 19.58 9.35
N CYS A 28 13.04 19.04 10.55
CA CYS A 28 13.54 19.64 11.78
C CYS A 28 14.06 18.60 12.77
N LYS A 29 14.89 19.09 13.71
CA LYS A 29 15.32 18.38 14.90
C LYS A 29 14.79 19.12 16.13
N GLU A 30 14.23 18.41 17.07
CA GLU A 30 13.71 18.97 18.31
C GLU A 30 14.30 18.24 19.52
N GLU A 31 14.68 19.00 20.53
CA GLU A 31 15.08 18.51 21.84
C GLU A 31 14.12 19.09 22.88
N CYS A 32 13.23 18.24 23.37
CA CYS A 32 12.18 18.68 24.28
C CYS A 32 12.70 18.92 25.69
N SER A 33 12.22 19.98 26.32
CA SER A 33 12.29 20.12 27.79
C SER A 33 11.29 19.17 28.47
N PRO A 34 11.49 18.87 29.78
CA PRO A 34 10.53 18.10 30.57
C PRO A 34 9.12 18.66 30.44
N PHE A 35 8.12 17.77 30.31
CA PHE A 35 6.69 18.08 30.15
C PHE A 35 6.33 18.96 28.92
N LYS A 36 7.25 19.19 28.00
CA LYS A 36 6.91 19.91 26.80
C LYS A 36 5.76 19.20 26.07
N THR A 37 4.68 19.92 25.88
CA THR A 37 3.50 19.47 25.13
C THR A 37 3.44 20.19 23.79
N VAL A 38 3.12 19.44 22.74
CA VAL A 38 2.81 19.98 21.43
C VAL A 38 1.40 19.51 21.06
N GLU A 39 0.56 20.46 20.67
CA GLU A 39 -0.80 20.22 20.21
C GLU A 39 -0.89 20.57 18.73
N VAL A 40 -1.29 19.62 17.93
CA VAL A 40 -1.56 19.83 16.52
C VAL A 40 -3.06 19.75 16.34
N ALA A 41 -3.70 20.92 16.25
CA ALA A 41 -5.14 21.02 16.12
C ALA A 41 -5.63 20.43 14.80
N ARG A 42 -6.89 19.96 14.80
CA ARG A 42 -7.58 19.53 13.59
C ARG A 42 -7.59 20.67 12.55
N ASN A 43 -7.17 20.36 11.32
CA ASN A 43 -7.17 21.31 10.23
C ASN A 43 -7.54 20.63 8.91
N GLU A 44 -8.74 20.87 8.42
CA GLU A 44 -9.28 20.29 7.19
C GLU A 44 -8.51 20.68 5.92
N ARG A 45 -7.65 21.69 5.99
CA ARG A 45 -6.79 22.14 4.89
C ARG A 45 -5.37 21.58 4.96
N ARG A 46 -5.08 20.71 5.94
CA ARG A 46 -3.75 20.11 6.07
C ARG A 46 -3.66 18.84 5.21
N TYR A 47 -2.98 18.97 4.07
CA TYR A 47 -2.79 17.88 3.09
C TYR A 47 -1.39 17.27 3.14
N TYR A 48 -0.72 17.33 4.28
CA TYR A 48 0.60 16.75 4.49
C TYR A 48 0.57 15.84 5.72
N ILE A 49 1.51 14.91 5.72
CA ILE A 49 1.77 13.98 6.82
C ILE A 49 3.11 14.35 7.45
N SER A 50 3.19 14.35 8.78
CA SER A 50 4.46 14.55 9.47
C SER A 50 4.93 13.24 10.07
N LEU A 51 6.12 12.77 9.66
CA LEU A 51 6.78 11.59 10.20
C LEU A 51 7.78 12.01 11.27
N HIS A 52 7.62 11.47 12.48
CA HIS A 52 8.47 11.72 13.63
C HIS A 52 9.27 10.47 13.99
N TYR A 53 10.55 10.63 14.29
CA TYR A 53 11.45 9.57 14.77
C TYR A 53 12.10 9.97 16.08
N ILE A 54 11.84 9.21 17.15
CA ILE A 54 12.41 9.45 18.48
C ILE A 54 13.79 8.78 18.53
N TYR A 55 14.83 9.61 18.49
CA TYR A 55 16.20 9.12 18.58
C TYR A 55 16.72 9.00 20.01
N SER A 56 16.05 9.62 20.99
CA SER A 56 16.42 9.55 22.41
C SER A 56 15.23 9.91 23.31
N GLY A 57 15.15 9.32 24.52
CA GLY A 57 14.13 9.63 25.52
C GLY A 57 12.81 8.94 25.29
N LYS A 58 11.76 9.44 25.94
CA LYS A 58 10.41 8.89 25.90
C LYS A 58 9.34 9.95 26.19
N GLY A 59 8.09 9.60 25.97
CA GLY A 59 6.92 10.44 26.22
C GLY A 59 5.64 9.72 25.84
N LYS A 60 4.61 10.48 25.49
CA LYS A 60 3.28 9.98 25.15
C LYS A 60 2.71 10.76 23.97
N THR A 61 1.94 10.07 23.14
CA THR A 61 1.05 10.70 22.16
C THR A 61 -0.39 10.43 22.56
N TYR A 62 -1.27 11.38 22.30
CA TYR A 62 -2.71 11.29 22.55
C TYR A 62 -3.42 11.46 21.22
N TYR A 63 -4.12 10.42 20.81
CA TYR A 63 -4.76 10.36 19.51
C TYR A 63 -6.13 9.67 19.60
N ARG A 64 -7.17 10.28 19.05
CA ARG A 64 -8.57 9.77 19.09
C ARG A 64 -9.00 9.31 20.49
N GLY A 65 -8.63 10.07 21.53
CA GLY A 65 -8.98 9.79 22.93
C GLY A 65 -8.14 8.68 23.59
N GLY A 66 -7.21 8.06 22.87
CA GLY A 66 -6.27 7.07 23.40
C GLY A 66 -4.92 7.68 23.76
N GLU A 67 -4.25 7.11 24.77
CA GLU A 67 -2.87 7.41 25.15
C GLU A 67 -1.94 6.31 24.58
N ILE A 68 -0.91 6.72 23.84
CA ILE A 68 0.07 5.83 23.20
C ILE A 68 1.46 6.20 23.71
N PRO A 69 2.12 5.35 24.50
CA PRO A 69 3.49 5.59 24.95
C PRO A 69 4.44 5.52 23.76
N VAL A 70 5.41 6.42 23.73
CA VAL A 70 6.45 6.49 22.71
C VAL A 70 7.82 6.62 23.35
N GLU A 71 8.83 5.99 22.77
CA GLU A 71 10.20 5.99 23.28
C GLU A 71 11.25 5.86 22.17
N THR A 72 12.51 5.91 22.54
CA THR A 72 13.65 5.76 21.63
C THR A 72 13.48 4.58 20.66
N GLY A 73 13.53 4.87 19.38
CA GLY A 73 13.33 3.93 18.28
C GLY A 73 11.90 3.88 17.76
N ASP A 74 10.96 4.62 18.36
CA ASP A 74 9.62 4.73 17.79
C ASP A 74 9.56 5.75 16.65
N LEU A 75 8.75 5.39 15.65
CA LEU A 75 8.22 6.34 14.68
C LEU A 75 6.75 6.55 14.96
N PHE A 76 6.31 7.78 14.85
CA PHE A 76 4.89 8.10 14.83
C PHE A 76 4.59 9.16 13.78
N ILE A 77 3.34 9.21 13.34
CA ILE A 77 2.89 10.21 12.38
C ILE A 77 1.88 11.16 13.00
N VAL A 78 1.87 12.40 12.49
CA VAL A 78 0.75 13.32 12.58
C VAL A 78 -0.04 13.17 11.29
N PRO A 79 -1.21 12.49 11.30
CA PRO A 79 -2.01 12.33 10.11
C PRO A 79 -2.54 13.65 9.60
N PRO A 80 -2.82 13.79 8.29
CA PRO A 80 -3.52 14.97 7.79
C PRO A 80 -4.90 15.11 8.43
N VAL A 81 -5.38 16.34 8.50
CA VAL A 81 -6.70 16.70 9.04
C VAL A 81 -6.87 16.45 10.54
N GLU A 82 -6.34 15.34 11.05
CA GLU A 82 -6.56 14.86 12.42
C GLU A 82 -5.89 15.73 13.49
N GLU A 83 -6.43 15.66 14.69
CA GLU A 83 -5.85 16.25 15.90
C GLU A 83 -4.95 15.23 16.57
N ILE A 84 -3.80 15.67 17.04
CA ILE A 84 -2.88 14.87 17.86
C ILE A 84 -2.16 15.75 18.87
N ARG A 85 -1.99 15.25 20.08
CA ARG A 85 -1.17 15.87 21.11
C ARG A 85 -0.04 14.91 21.49
N TYR A 86 1.15 15.42 21.73
CA TYR A 86 2.24 14.62 22.27
C TYR A 86 2.97 15.39 23.36
N GLU A 87 3.48 14.66 24.36
CA GLU A 87 4.05 15.19 25.60
C GLU A 87 5.33 14.44 25.96
N ALA A 88 6.38 15.22 26.26
CA ALA A 88 7.67 14.68 26.68
C ALA A 88 7.64 14.22 28.15
N ASP A 89 8.34 13.12 28.45
CA ASP A 89 8.48 12.59 29.81
C ASP A 89 9.19 13.60 30.73
N LYS A 90 8.82 13.59 32.00
CA LYS A 90 9.40 14.47 33.03
C LYS A 90 10.89 14.27 33.23
N ASN A 91 11.33 13.02 33.29
CA ASN A 91 12.69 12.67 33.73
C ASN A 91 13.60 12.32 32.56
N ASN A 92 13.03 11.88 31.44
CA ASN A 92 13.73 11.50 30.22
C ASN A 92 12.97 11.96 28.99
N PRO A 93 12.91 13.32 28.77
CA PRO A 93 12.15 13.88 27.66
C PRO A 93 12.69 13.42 26.32
N PHE A 94 11.79 13.14 25.38
CA PHE A 94 12.21 12.66 24.08
C PHE A 94 12.86 13.77 23.25
N ARG A 95 13.77 13.34 22.38
CA ARG A 95 14.39 14.12 21.31
C ARG A 95 14.05 13.43 20.01
N TYR A 96 13.62 14.19 19.00
CA TYR A 96 13.14 13.60 17.76
C TYR A 96 13.53 14.42 16.54
N TYR A 97 13.55 13.75 15.40
CA TYR A 97 13.49 14.38 14.09
C TYR A 97 12.07 14.28 13.57
N TRP A 98 11.68 15.26 12.75
CA TRP A 98 10.44 15.18 12.01
C TRP A 98 10.62 15.68 10.58
N ILE A 99 9.86 15.07 9.66
CA ILE A 99 9.85 15.40 8.24
C ILE A 99 8.38 15.55 7.83
N VAL A 100 8.06 16.69 7.22
CA VAL A 100 6.74 16.93 6.61
C VAL A 100 6.78 16.51 5.15
N LEU A 101 5.86 15.65 4.80
CA LEU A 101 5.75 15.01 3.50
C LEU A 101 4.40 15.30 2.86
N ALA A 102 4.37 15.57 1.55
CA ALA A 102 3.16 15.72 0.77
C ALA A 102 3.19 14.87 -0.51
N GLY A 103 2.01 14.71 -1.10
CA GLY A 103 1.79 13.91 -2.31
C GLY A 103 1.36 12.48 -2.04
N GLN A 104 0.63 11.87 -3.00
CA GLN A 104 0.11 10.50 -2.86
C GLN A 104 1.22 9.50 -2.53
N ALA A 105 2.38 9.61 -3.19
CA ALA A 105 3.51 8.74 -2.94
C ALA A 105 3.98 8.76 -1.47
N ALA A 106 3.85 9.90 -0.77
CA ALA A 106 4.20 9.97 0.65
C ALA A 106 3.24 9.15 1.52
N TYR A 107 1.94 9.18 1.21
CA TYR A 107 0.93 8.36 1.90
C TYR A 107 1.14 6.88 1.67
N ASP A 108 1.39 6.49 0.42
CA ASP A 108 1.64 5.10 0.04
C ASP A 108 2.87 4.57 0.79
N MET A 109 3.94 5.35 0.85
CA MET A 109 5.17 5.01 1.59
C MET A 109 4.91 4.88 3.10
N MET A 110 4.11 5.75 3.72
CA MET A 110 3.74 5.58 5.13
C MET A 110 2.93 4.30 5.35
N GLY A 111 2.00 3.98 4.44
CA GLY A 111 1.28 2.71 4.45
C GLY A 111 2.21 1.49 4.39
N GLU A 112 3.27 1.54 3.58
CA GLU A 112 4.29 0.49 3.52
C GLU A 112 5.07 0.32 4.85
N LEU A 113 5.15 1.36 5.68
CA LEU A 113 5.69 1.29 7.05
C LEU A 113 4.63 0.88 8.09
N ASN A 114 3.44 0.49 7.66
CA ASN A 114 2.28 0.22 8.54
C ASN A 114 1.89 1.45 9.39
N LEU A 115 2.10 2.65 8.87
CA LEU A 115 1.69 3.93 9.46
C LEU A 115 0.48 4.49 8.71
N SER A 116 -0.59 4.77 9.44
CA SER A 116 -1.85 5.30 8.90
C SER A 116 -2.62 6.04 9.99
N ALA A 117 -3.77 6.62 9.65
CA ALA A 117 -4.68 7.20 10.65
C ALA A 117 -5.24 6.17 11.66
N ASP A 118 -5.20 4.87 11.35
CA ASP A 118 -5.62 3.80 12.27
C ASP A 118 -4.45 3.20 13.05
N ASN A 119 -3.22 3.45 12.62
CA ASN A 119 -1.99 3.00 13.28
C ASN A 119 -0.92 4.09 13.21
N VAL A 120 -0.98 5.04 14.12
CA VAL A 120 -0.10 6.23 14.09
C VAL A 120 1.32 5.99 14.59
N ARG A 121 1.62 4.80 15.16
CA ARG A 121 2.94 4.50 15.74
C ARG A 121 3.44 3.13 15.36
N VAL A 122 4.74 3.02 15.03
CA VAL A 122 5.46 1.74 14.83
C VAL A 122 6.80 1.76 15.56
N ARG A 123 7.30 0.56 15.90
CA ARG A 123 8.61 0.36 16.54
C ARG A 123 9.67 0.01 15.51
N PHE A 124 10.73 0.81 15.42
CA PHE A 124 11.92 0.49 14.66
C PHE A 124 12.89 -0.35 15.50
N LYS A 125 13.32 -1.48 14.95
CA LYS A 125 14.22 -2.45 15.62
C LYS A 125 15.59 -2.57 14.93
N GLY A 126 15.80 -1.87 13.80
CA GLY A 126 17.03 -1.90 13.04
C GLY A 126 18.16 -1.04 13.59
N ASP A 127 19.14 -0.71 12.74
CA ASP A 127 20.28 0.14 13.09
C ASP A 127 19.83 1.59 13.31
N ARG A 128 19.66 1.96 14.58
CA ARG A 128 19.25 3.31 15.01
C ARG A 128 20.28 4.37 14.67
N SER A 129 21.58 4.02 14.64
CA SER A 129 22.64 4.96 14.33
C SER A 129 22.56 5.42 12.88
N ALA A 130 22.40 4.46 11.95
CA ALA A 130 22.25 4.75 10.53
C ALA A 130 20.99 5.60 10.23
N VAL A 131 19.86 5.29 10.90
CA VAL A 131 18.63 6.08 10.75
C VAL A 131 18.79 7.49 11.30
N THR A 132 19.41 7.64 12.48
CA THR A 132 19.68 8.96 13.08
C THR A 132 20.62 9.81 12.20
N ASP A 133 21.65 9.21 11.62
CA ASP A 133 22.55 9.87 10.67
C ASP A 133 21.80 10.40 9.43
N LEU A 134 20.97 9.55 8.82
CA LEU A 134 20.20 9.93 7.64
C LEU A 134 19.21 11.06 7.93
N PHE A 135 18.48 11.03 9.04
CA PHE A 135 17.65 12.16 9.47
C PHE A 135 18.49 13.43 9.68
N GLY A 136 19.67 13.32 10.31
CA GLY A 136 20.59 14.44 10.51
C GLY A 136 21.07 15.05 9.19
N ARG A 137 21.42 14.22 8.22
CA ARG A 137 21.84 14.66 6.88
C ARG A 137 20.72 15.33 6.09
N ILE A 138 19.50 14.81 6.16
CA ILE A 138 18.32 15.43 5.55
C ILE A 138 18.07 16.80 6.18
N ASN A 139 18.08 16.88 7.52
CA ASN A 139 17.89 18.14 8.25
C ASN A 139 18.99 19.15 7.90
N LYS A 140 20.25 18.75 7.88
CA LYS A 140 21.38 19.59 7.49
C LYS A 140 21.23 20.12 6.05
N SER A 141 20.91 19.23 5.11
CA SER A 141 20.68 19.62 3.71
C SER A 141 19.50 20.60 3.58
N TYR A 142 18.44 20.43 4.38
CA TYR A 142 17.30 21.34 4.39
C TYR A 142 17.69 22.74 4.87
N LEU A 143 18.49 22.85 5.93
CA LEU A 143 18.89 24.13 6.52
C LEU A 143 19.97 24.85 5.71
N GLU A 144 20.98 24.12 5.22
CA GLU A 144 22.16 24.70 4.59
C GLU A 144 22.06 24.83 3.07
N ARG A 145 21.24 23.97 2.42
CA ARG A 145 21.13 23.91 0.96
C ARG A 145 19.65 23.80 0.52
N PRO A 146 18.89 24.89 0.65
CA PRO A 146 17.44 24.86 0.37
C PRO A 146 17.07 24.36 -1.05
N SER A 147 17.94 24.60 -2.05
CA SER A 147 17.74 24.19 -3.44
C SER A 147 18.13 22.73 -3.73
N ALA A 148 18.68 21.98 -2.76
CA ALA A 148 19.13 20.60 -2.96
C ALA A 148 18.01 19.56 -2.83
N ASP A 149 16.89 19.76 -3.51
CA ASP A 149 15.70 18.91 -3.39
C ASP A 149 15.95 17.45 -3.77
N TYR A 150 16.70 17.20 -4.84
CA TYR A 150 17.03 15.84 -5.28
C TYR A 150 17.95 15.11 -4.32
N GLU A 151 18.89 15.80 -3.69
CA GLU A 151 19.74 15.21 -2.64
C GLU A 151 18.92 14.82 -1.44
N ARG A 152 18.04 15.71 -0.95
CA ARG A 152 17.14 15.39 0.17
C ARG A 152 16.23 14.24 -0.15
N LEU A 153 15.69 14.19 -1.36
CA LEU A 153 14.84 13.09 -1.81
C LEU A 153 15.62 11.78 -1.87
N GLY A 154 16.84 11.78 -2.38
CA GLY A 154 17.72 10.60 -2.38
C GLY A 154 18.03 10.11 -0.97
N LEU A 155 18.36 11.02 -0.04
CA LEU A 155 18.56 10.69 1.37
C LEU A 155 17.29 10.15 2.02
N PHE A 156 16.13 10.69 1.67
CA PHE A 156 14.84 10.21 2.18
C PHE A 156 14.52 8.79 1.69
N TYR A 157 14.80 8.44 0.43
CA TYR A 157 14.63 7.07 -0.05
C TYR A 157 15.58 6.09 0.66
N LEU A 158 16.82 6.48 0.91
CA LEU A 158 17.76 5.68 1.72
C LEU A 158 17.26 5.50 3.16
N LEU A 159 16.75 6.56 3.76
CA LEU A 159 16.12 6.51 5.07
C LEU A 159 14.92 5.56 5.08
N PHE A 160 14.03 5.69 4.09
CA PHE A 160 12.83 4.86 3.96
C PHE A 160 13.18 3.37 3.84
N ASP A 161 14.18 3.02 3.03
CA ASP A 161 14.68 1.64 2.91
C ASP A 161 15.15 1.09 4.28
N LYS A 162 15.93 1.87 5.03
CA LYS A 162 16.37 1.49 6.38
C LYS A 162 15.21 1.34 7.36
N LEU A 163 14.23 2.24 7.31
CA LEU A 163 13.05 2.17 8.16
C LEU A 163 12.24 0.92 7.86
N LYS A 164 12.00 0.62 6.58
CA LYS A 164 11.25 -0.55 6.14
C LYS A 164 11.90 -1.85 6.61
N THR A 165 13.20 -1.99 6.41
CA THR A 165 13.96 -3.18 6.85
C THR A 165 14.02 -3.32 8.36
N GLY A 166 14.02 -2.23 9.11
CA GLY A 166 14.11 -2.26 10.58
C GLY A 166 12.76 -2.31 11.32
N ILE A 167 11.64 -2.04 10.66
CA ILE A 167 10.28 -2.21 11.21
C ILE A 167 9.81 -3.64 11.03
N PHE A 168 10.02 -4.21 9.85
CA PHE A 168 9.64 -5.58 9.52
C PHE A 168 10.82 -6.51 9.78
N HIS A 169 10.53 -7.73 10.24
CA HIS A 169 11.57 -8.78 10.28
C HIS A 169 12.06 -9.03 8.85
N GLU A 170 13.34 -9.40 8.73
CA GLU A 170 13.97 -9.69 7.44
C GLU A 170 13.16 -10.70 6.60
N ASP A 171 12.54 -11.69 7.27
CA ASP A 171 11.62 -12.64 6.64
C ASP A 171 10.35 -11.98 6.09
N ASP A 172 9.81 -10.97 6.74
CA ASP A 172 8.59 -10.28 6.31
C ASP A 172 8.88 -9.29 5.17
N TYR A 173 10.03 -8.62 5.25
CA TYR A 173 10.52 -7.75 4.17
C TYR A 173 10.77 -8.55 2.88
N ASN A 174 11.51 -9.65 3.01
CA ASN A 174 11.77 -10.56 1.89
C ASN A 174 10.45 -11.14 1.31
N ALA A 175 9.49 -11.46 2.16
CA ALA A 175 8.19 -11.96 1.72
C ALA A 175 7.43 -10.93 0.87
N GLY A 176 7.36 -9.66 1.29
CA GLY A 176 6.73 -8.58 0.52
C GLY A 176 7.42 -8.34 -0.83
N HIS A 177 8.75 -8.34 -0.84
CA HIS A 177 9.55 -8.26 -2.06
C HIS A 177 9.22 -9.41 -3.03
N TYR A 178 9.19 -10.64 -2.54
CA TYR A 178 8.84 -11.79 -3.37
C TYR A 178 7.40 -11.76 -3.87
N VAL A 179 6.45 -11.28 -3.06
CA VAL A 179 5.06 -11.12 -3.54
C VAL A 179 5.00 -10.15 -4.71
N ASN A 180 5.68 -9.00 -4.65
CA ASN A 180 5.77 -8.05 -5.76
C ASN A 180 6.42 -8.68 -7.00
N GLN A 181 7.50 -9.45 -6.83
CA GLN A 181 8.13 -10.17 -7.94
C GLN A 181 7.19 -11.19 -8.58
N ILE A 182 6.40 -11.92 -7.77
CA ILE A 182 5.38 -12.84 -8.26
C ILE A 182 4.34 -12.09 -9.10
N GLU A 183 3.86 -10.93 -8.64
CA GLU A 183 2.89 -10.11 -9.38
C GLU A 183 3.44 -9.64 -10.74
N ILE A 184 4.69 -9.19 -10.77
CA ILE A 184 5.38 -8.79 -12.00
C ILE A 184 5.51 -9.98 -12.95
N LEU A 185 6.01 -11.13 -12.48
CA LEU A 185 6.15 -12.35 -13.27
C LEU A 185 4.81 -12.81 -13.86
N VAL A 186 3.75 -12.78 -13.06
CA VAL A 186 2.40 -13.10 -13.52
C VAL A 186 1.93 -12.08 -14.56
N GLY A 187 2.10 -10.79 -14.31
CA GLY A 187 1.74 -9.72 -15.25
C GLY A 187 2.44 -9.84 -16.61
N CYS A 188 3.71 -10.24 -16.62
CA CYS A 188 4.48 -10.44 -17.85
C CYS A 188 4.18 -11.76 -18.56
N SER A 189 3.70 -12.80 -17.85
CA SER A 189 3.67 -14.17 -18.36
C SER A 189 2.27 -14.80 -18.44
N TYR A 190 1.21 -14.14 -17.94
CA TYR A 190 -0.13 -14.72 -17.85
C TYR A 190 -0.69 -15.17 -19.21
N MET A 191 -0.31 -14.53 -20.31
CA MET A 191 -0.72 -14.87 -21.67
C MET A 191 -0.17 -16.22 -22.16
N ASN A 192 0.93 -16.69 -21.58
CA ASN A 192 1.46 -18.01 -21.87
C ASN A 192 0.61 -19.08 -21.15
N SER A 193 -0.09 -19.92 -21.92
CA SER A 193 -0.95 -20.97 -21.38
C SER A 193 -0.20 -22.04 -20.54
N HIS A 194 1.10 -22.19 -20.75
CA HIS A 194 1.97 -23.12 -20.00
C HIS A 194 2.53 -22.50 -18.72
N PHE A 195 2.39 -21.19 -18.51
CA PHE A 195 2.89 -20.53 -17.31
C PHE A 195 2.11 -20.97 -16.07
N THR A 196 2.84 -21.46 -15.08
CA THR A 196 2.32 -22.06 -13.84
C THR A 196 3.02 -21.48 -12.60
N VAL A 197 2.58 -21.88 -11.40
CA VAL A 197 3.26 -21.52 -10.14
C VAL A 197 4.65 -22.16 -10.06
N ASP A 198 4.87 -23.30 -10.72
CA ASP A 198 6.20 -23.96 -10.76
C ASP A 198 7.22 -23.09 -11.52
N ASP A 199 6.78 -22.37 -12.54
CA ASP A 199 7.64 -21.41 -13.25
C ASP A 199 8.00 -20.23 -12.35
N VAL A 200 7.06 -19.77 -11.53
CA VAL A 200 7.34 -18.76 -10.49
C VAL A 200 8.38 -19.30 -9.50
N CYS A 201 8.22 -20.55 -9.02
CA CYS A 201 9.20 -21.19 -8.13
C CYS A 201 10.60 -21.25 -8.74
N LYS A 202 10.69 -21.63 -10.01
CA LYS A 202 11.97 -21.70 -10.73
C LYS A 202 12.62 -20.33 -10.91
N ASN A 203 11.85 -19.34 -11.34
CA ASN A 203 12.37 -17.99 -11.59
C ASN A 203 12.88 -17.32 -10.31
N LEU A 204 12.20 -17.53 -9.18
CA LEU A 204 12.57 -16.91 -7.91
C LEU A 204 13.48 -17.79 -7.04
N ASN A 205 13.77 -19.02 -7.48
CA ASN A 205 14.50 -20.03 -6.71
C ASN A 205 13.91 -20.26 -5.30
N LEU A 206 12.57 -20.34 -5.22
CA LEU A 206 11.83 -20.51 -3.98
C LEU A 206 10.98 -21.79 -4.01
N SER A 207 10.78 -22.39 -2.84
CA SER A 207 9.91 -23.55 -2.73
C SER A 207 8.43 -23.19 -2.91
N LEU A 208 7.63 -24.11 -3.46
CA LEU A 208 6.19 -23.95 -3.63
C LEU A 208 5.48 -23.68 -2.30
N SER A 209 5.89 -24.35 -1.23
CA SER A 209 5.38 -24.13 0.13
C SER A 209 5.59 -22.69 0.60
N TYR A 210 6.78 -22.14 0.40
CA TYR A 210 7.11 -20.78 0.80
C TYR A 210 6.30 -19.76 0.00
N ILE A 211 6.24 -19.91 -1.34
CA ILE A 211 5.46 -19.02 -2.22
C ILE A 211 3.97 -19.05 -1.83
N ASN A 212 3.39 -20.23 -1.61
CA ASN A 212 1.99 -20.33 -1.18
C ASN A 212 1.76 -19.61 0.17
N ARG A 213 2.66 -19.78 1.13
CA ARG A 213 2.56 -19.18 2.47
C ARG A 213 2.59 -17.65 2.41
N ILE A 214 3.63 -17.08 1.76
CA ILE A 214 3.80 -15.62 1.69
C ILE A 214 2.68 -14.97 0.89
N PHE A 215 2.32 -15.55 -0.25
CA PHE A 215 1.30 -15.00 -1.14
C PHE A 215 -0.10 -15.10 -0.54
N LYS A 216 -0.45 -16.22 0.10
CA LYS A 216 -1.73 -16.37 0.81
C LYS A 216 -1.82 -15.40 2.01
N ARG A 217 -0.70 -15.17 2.73
CA ARG A 217 -0.65 -14.22 3.84
C ARG A 217 -0.94 -12.78 3.36
N ASP A 218 -0.35 -12.36 2.25
CA ASP A 218 -0.44 -11.01 1.71
C ASP A 218 -1.76 -10.79 0.92
N LYS A 219 -1.99 -11.61 -0.11
CA LYS A 219 -3.13 -11.43 -1.04
C LYS A 219 -4.39 -12.19 -0.64
N LYS A 220 -4.38 -12.96 0.47
CA LYS A 220 -5.49 -13.79 0.95
C LYS A 220 -5.98 -14.85 -0.05
N ILE A 221 -5.27 -15.09 -1.14
CA ILE A 221 -5.55 -16.11 -2.16
C ILE A 221 -4.27 -16.85 -2.53
N SER A 222 -4.41 -18.05 -3.14
CA SER A 222 -3.24 -18.78 -3.64
C SER A 222 -2.67 -18.14 -4.91
N PRO A 223 -1.36 -18.31 -5.21
CA PRO A 223 -0.75 -17.83 -6.45
C PRO A 223 -1.45 -18.37 -7.70
N LYS A 224 -1.89 -19.63 -7.69
CA LYS A 224 -2.66 -20.23 -8.78
C LYS A 224 -3.98 -19.50 -9.03
N LYS A 225 -4.71 -19.17 -7.96
CA LYS A 225 -5.97 -18.41 -8.05
C LYS A 225 -5.69 -16.98 -8.56
N TYR A 226 -4.56 -16.40 -8.17
CA TYR A 226 -4.14 -15.08 -8.65
C TYR A 226 -3.86 -15.06 -10.16
N ILE A 227 -3.07 -16.02 -10.68
CA ILE A 227 -2.82 -16.18 -12.13
C ILE A 227 -4.16 -16.27 -12.89
N THR A 228 -5.07 -17.09 -12.38
CA THR A 228 -6.40 -17.25 -12.96
C THR A 228 -7.19 -15.94 -12.97
N ARG A 229 -7.18 -15.17 -11.88
CA ARG A 229 -7.86 -13.86 -11.80
C ARG A 229 -7.28 -12.85 -12.80
N VAL A 230 -5.95 -12.79 -12.93
CA VAL A 230 -5.29 -11.91 -13.90
C VAL A 230 -5.73 -12.26 -15.33
N ARG A 231 -5.76 -13.55 -15.66
CA ARG A 231 -6.24 -14.04 -16.98
C ARG A 231 -7.69 -13.68 -17.24
N VAL A 232 -8.58 -13.88 -16.26
CA VAL A 232 -10.01 -13.51 -16.39
C VAL A 232 -10.18 -12.01 -16.52
N LYS A 233 -9.49 -11.21 -15.71
CA LYS A 233 -9.53 -9.75 -15.82
C LYS A 233 -9.12 -9.27 -17.21
N SER A 234 -8.02 -9.80 -17.73
CA SER A 234 -7.59 -9.50 -19.11
C SER A 234 -8.63 -9.93 -20.14
N ALA A 235 -9.28 -11.07 -19.95
CA ALA A 235 -10.36 -11.51 -20.84
C ALA A 235 -11.57 -10.55 -20.80
N CYS A 236 -11.95 -10.05 -19.63
CA CYS A 236 -12.98 -9.02 -19.48
C CYS A 236 -12.63 -7.76 -20.30
N ASP A 237 -11.37 -7.29 -20.19
CA ASP A 237 -10.90 -6.12 -20.92
C ASP A 237 -10.96 -6.34 -22.44
N TYR A 238 -10.50 -7.50 -22.94
CA TYR A 238 -10.60 -7.84 -24.37
C TYR A 238 -12.05 -7.95 -24.85
N LEU A 239 -12.93 -8.57 -24.08
CA LEU A 239 -14.35 -8.73 -24.41
C LEU A 239 -15.07 -7.37 -24.48
N ALA A 240 -14.71 -6.44 -23.61
CA ALA A 240 -15.29 -5.10 -23.57
C ALA A 240 -14.75 -4.17 -24.66
N GLN A 241 -13.50 -4.36 -25.11
CA GLN A 241 -12.80 -3.42 -25.99
C GLN A 241 -12.64 -3.92 -27.44
N THR A 242 -12.92 -5.19 -27.72
CA THR A 242 -12.68 -5.79 -29.05
C THR A 242 -13.81 -6.72 -29.47
N ASP A 243 -13.97 -6.92 -30.79
CA ASP A 243 -14.90 -7.87 -31.40
C ASP A 243 -14.30 -9.26 -31.62
N LYS A 244 -13.11 -9.53 -31.05
CA LYS A 244 -12.44 -10.82 -31.22
C LYS A 244 -13.34 -11.98 -30.76
N PRO A 245 -13.36 -13.11 -31.48
CA PRO A 245 -14.08 -14.30 -31.03
C PRO A 245 -13.71 -14.70 -29.59
N VAL A 246 -14.72 -15.16 -28.83
CA VAL A 246 -14.51 -15.56 -27.40
C VAL A 246 -13.40 -16.62 -27.27
N SER A 247 -13.28 -17.53 -28.23
CA SER A 247 -12.22 -18.55 -28.27
C SER A 247 -10.83 -17.93 -28.51
N GLU A 248 -10.73 -16.88 -29.31
CA GLU A 248 -9.49 -16.13 -29.51
C GLU A 248 -9.10 -15.36 -28.25
N VAL A 249 -10.06 -14.69 -27.61
CA VAL A 249 -9.84 -13.99 -26.32
C VAL A 249 -9.34 -14.97 -25.27
N ALA A 250 -9.96 -16.15 -25.13
CA ALA A 250 -9.50 -17.18 -24.22
C ALA A 250 -8.02 -17.54 -24.45
N ARG A 251 -7.62 -17.76 -25.70
CA ARG A 251 -6.24 -18.08 -26.08
C ARG A 251 -5.27 -16.95 -25.78
N LEU A 252 -5.63 -15.70 -26.11
CA LEU A 252 -4.81 -14.51 -25.83
C LEU A 252 -4.60 -14.29 -24.33
N CYS A 253 -5.57 -14.69 -23.51
CA CYS A 253 -5.48 -14.60 -22.05
C CYS A 253 -4.84 -15.83 -21.39
N GLY A 254 -4.19 -16.73 -22.15
CA GLY A 254 -3.44 -17.86 -21.62
C GLY A 254 -4.29 -19.06 -21.20
N PHE A 255 -5.48 -19.23 -21.77
CA PHE A 255 -6.29 -20.44 -21.58
C PHE A 255 -6.09 -21.37 -22.76
N ALA A 256 -5.51 -22.56 -22.52
CA ALA A 256 -5.32 -23.58 -23.54
C ALA A 256 -6.64 -24.33 -23.89
N ASP A 257 -7.54 -24.51 -22.90
CA ASP A 257 -8.80 -25.23 -23.07
C ASP A 257 -10.01 -24.26 -22.99
N PRO A 258 -10.81 -24.15 -24.08
CA PRO A 258 -11.99 -23.30 -24.11
C PRO A 258 -13.07 -23.72 -23.09
N LYS A 259 -13.21 -25.01 -22.77
CA LYS A 259 -14.20 -25.50 -21.78
C LYS A 259 -13.78 -25.07 -20.38
N TYR A 260 -12.49 -25.19 -20.07
CA TYR A 260 -11.94 -24.69 -18.82
C TYR A 260 -12.10 -23.18 -18.69
N PHE A 261 -11.79 -22.43 -19.76
CA PHE A 261 -12.03 -20.99 -19.80
C PHE A 261 -13.48 -20.62 -19.49
N ALA A 262 -14.43 -21.22 -20.18
CA ALA A 262 -15.86 -20.90 -20.02
C ALA A 262 -16.32 -21.10 -18.57
N ARG A 263 -15.91 -22.22 -17.93
CA ARG A 263 -16.20 -22.51 -16.53
C ARG A 263 -15.56 -21.47 -15.60
N VAL A 264 -14.25 -21.24 -15.73
CA VAL A 264 -13.51 -20.33 -14.86
C VAL A 264 -13.95 -18.88 -15.03
N PHE A 265 -14.27 -18.46 -16.27
CA PHE A 265 -14.80 -17.13 -16.53
C PHE A 265 -16.12 -16.92 -15.80
N ARG A 266 -17.07 -17.86 -15.94
CA ARG A 266 -18.37 -17.79 -15.27
C ARG A 266 -18.24 -17.79 -13.74
N GLU A 267 -17.34 -18.60 -13.17
CA GLU A 267 -17.07 -18.65 -11.73
C GLU A 267 -16.53 -17.31 -11.18
N ASN A 268 -15.72 -16.57 -11.97
CA ASN A 268 -15.11 -15.33 -11.53
C ASN A 268 -15.88 -14.07 -11.94
N ALA A 269 -16.54 -14.06 -13.10
CA ALA A 269 -17.28 -12.91 -13.62
C ALA A 269 -18.81 -12.98 -13.35
N GLY A 270 -19.32 -14.11 -12.84
CA GLY A 270 -20.73 -14.30 -12.53
C GLY A 270 -21.66 -14.53 -13.75
N CYS A 271 -21.13 -14.40 -14.97
CA CYS A 271 -21.84 -14.60 -16.23
C CYS A 271 -20.93 -15.23 -17.28
N THR A 272 -21.49 -15.68 -18.41
CA THR A 272 -20.68 -16.19 -19.53
C THR A 272 -19.92 -15.08 -20.23
N ALA A 273 -18.85 -15.42 -20.95
CA ALA A 273 -18.06 -14.46 -21.73
C ALA A 273 -18.89 -13.75 -22.82
N SER A 274 -19.88 -14.45 -23.38
CA SER A 274 -20.78 -13.84 -24.38
C SER A 274 -21.75 -12.85 -23.75
N GLU A 275 -22.37 -13.20 -22.61
CA GLU A 275 -23.22 -12.29 -21.83
C GLU A 275 -22.42 -11.08 -21.32
N TYR A 276 -21.16 -11.30 -20.88
CA TYR A 276 -20.27 -10.21 -20.46
C TYR A 276 -20.02 -9.23 -21.60
N ARG A 277 -19.70 -9.72 -22.80
CA ARG A 277 -19.54 -8.89 -23.99
C ARG A 277 -20.80 -8.10 -24.30
N GLU A 278 -21.96 -8.76 -24.34
CA GLU A 278 -23.23 -8.10 -24.65
C GLU A 278 -23.52 -6.97 -23.66
N LYS A 279 -23.21 -7.17 -22.40
CA LYS A 279 -23.44 -6.19 -21.33
C LYS A 279 -22.42 -5.03 -21.31
N TYR A 280 -21.14 -5.30 -21.62
CA TYR A 280 -20.03 -4.36 -21.37
C TYR A 280 -19.24 -3.94 -22.61
N SER A 281 -19.61 -4.34 -23.83
CA SER A 281 -18.89 -3.96 -25.04
C SER A 281 -19.04 -2.48 -25.34
N ARG A 282 -17.89 -1.79 -25.45
CA ARG A 282 -17.79 -0.40 -25.90
C ARG A 282 -17.82 -0.26 -27.42
N VAL A 283 -17.63 -1.33 -28.15
CA VAL A 283 -17.60 -1.36 -29.61
C VAL A 283 -19.02 -1.29 -30.19
N ASN A 284 -20.04 -1.63 -29.39
CA ASN A 284 -21.45 -1.56 -29.77
C ASN A 284 -22.28 -0.96 -28.63
N PRO A 285 -22.21 0.34 -28.37
CA PRO A 285 -22.86 0.97 -27.24
C PRO A 285 -24.38 0.97 -27.45
N LYS A 286 -25.09 0.03 -26.80
CA LYS A 286 -26.55 0.08 -26.69
C LYS A 286 -27.00 0.97 -25.52
N GLU A 287 -26.11 1.39 -24.63
CA GLU A 287 -26.36 2.34 -23.53
C GLU A 287 -25.08 3.08 -23.12
N GLU A 288 -25.17 4.37 -22.76
CA GLU A 288 -24.06 5.18 -22.23
C GLU A 288 -23.54 4.58 -20.91
N PHE A 289 -22.28 4.19 -20.90
CA PHE A 289 -21.61 3.55 -19.76
C PHE A 289 -20.53 4.46 -19.17
N THR A 290 -20.69 4.85 -17.90
CA THR A 290 -19.64 5.56 -17.14
C THR A 290 -18.67 4.57 -16.52
N ALA A 291 -17.37 4.84 -16.60
CA ALA A 291 -16.27 4.00 -16.10
C ALA A 291 -16.36 3.67 -14.59
N GLU A 292 -17.14 4.45 -13.84
CA GLU A 292 -17.40 4.27 -12.41
C GLU A 292 -18.26 3.05 -12.10
N LYS A 293 -19.23 2.73 -12.98
CA LYS A 293 -20.16 1.62 -12.77
C LYS A 293 -19.49 0.24 -12.94
N VAL A 294 -18.47 0.15 -13.82
CA VAL A 294 -17.69 -1.08 -14.03
C VAL A 294 -16.79 -1.39 -12.83
N LYS A 295 -16.19 -0.37 -12.22
CA LYS A 295 -15.34 -0.55 -11.04
C LYS A 295 -16.13 -1.04 -9.83
N SER A 296 -17.31 -0.50 -9.58
CA SER A 296 -18.14 -0.86 -8.43
C SER A 296 -18.76 -2.28 -8.55
N GLU A 297 -19.11 -2.72 -9.76
CA GLU A 297 -19.71 -4.06 -9.95
C GLU A 297 -18.67 -5.18 -9.97
N VAL A 298 -17.43 -4.91 -10.40
CA VAL A 298 -16.31 -5.89 -10.33
C VAL A 298 -15.77 -6.02 -8.92
N ASP A 299 -15.74 -4.92 -8.15
CA ASP A 299 -15.39 -4.95 -6.72
C ASP A 299 -16.51 -5.57 -5.85
N LEU A 300 -17.78 -5.44 -6.22
CA LEU A 300 -18.93 -6.06 -5.53
C LEU A 300 -19.09 -7.55 -5.83
N GLY A 301 -18.51 -8.06 -6.93
CA GLY A 301 -18.47 -9.49 -7.26
C GLY A 301 -17.49 -10.30 -6.41
N VAL A 302 -16.68 -9.64 -5.58
CA VAL A 302 -15.89 -10.27 -4.52
C VAL A 302 -16.79 -10.40 -3.29
N LYS A 303 -17.76 -11.34 -3.31
CA LYS A 303 -18.37 -11.80 -2.06
C LYS A 303 -17.24 -12.29 -1.16
N ASN A 304 -17.13 -11.66 0.01
CA ASN A 304 -16.37 -12.17 1.13
C ASN A 304 -17.01 -13.50 1.59
N ASP A 305 -16.63 -14.61 0.96
CA ASP A 305 -16.86 -15.94 1.50
C ASP A 305 -15.86 -16.19 2.66
N TYR A 306 -16.00 -15.40 3.72
CA TYR A 306 -15.33 -15.57 4.99
C TYR A 306 -16.33 -15.99 6.08
N GLU A 307 -17.23 -16.91 5.78
CA GLU A 307 -17.98 -17.65 6.80
C GLU A 307 -18.29 -19.05 6.26
N SER A 308 -17.43 -19.98 6.59
CA SER A 308 -17.65 -21.44 6.73
C SER A 308 -16.39 -22.23 6.35
N ASP A 309 -15.47 -22.41 7.28
CA ASP A 309 -14.62 -23.59 7.41
C ASP A 309 -13.92 -23.54 8.79
N GLU A 310 -14.72 -23.35 9.84
CA GLU A 310 -14.41 -23.87 11.18
C GLU A 310 -15.32 -25.08 11.41
N ASN A 311 -14.92 -26.22 10.88
CA ASN A 311 -15.28 -27.57 11.33
C ASN A 311 -14.83 -28.58 10.26
N GLU A 312 -13.61 -29.07 10.42
CA GLU A 312 -13.20 -30.48 10.29
C GLU A 312 -11.67 -30.58 10.54
#